data_167c102d7d78fcb69d8c3c3b502a243f
#
_entry.id   167c102d7d78fcb69d8c3c3b502a243f
#
_cell.length_a   1.000
_cell.length_b   1.000
_cell.length_c   1.000
_cell.angle_alpha   90.00
_cell.angle_beta   90.00
_cell.angle_gamma   90.00
#
_symmetry.space_group_name_H-M   'P 1'
#
loop_
_entity.id
_entity.type
_entity.pdbx_description
1 polymer ?
#
loop_
_entity_poly.entity_id
_entity_poly.type
_entity_poly.pdbx_seq_one_letter_code
_entity_poly.pdbx_strand_id
1 'polypeptide(L)'
;MRRRALLKAAPALAAAPLSMPALAQAQKPLRFIPQANLTVLDPIWSTAVITYNHAYMVYDLLYGYDGAGNMQPQMCEGHEVSSDGLTWTFTLRDGLKFHDGEPVRARDCVPSIMRWGSRDSFGQKLMGYVNEVLALDDKRFAIRLKRPCPQLLFGFGGRQCFIMPERVAVRPGTEQITETIGSGPFKFHKDQWVSGVSAAYSKFDGYVPRNEPPKFFAGGKVVNFDRVEWTVQPDPSTAAAALQKGEADWVELPLIDLLPMLNKSPGIYTKVMDPGGWLMFMVLNHLNPPFDNIKVRQAILAALDQQAFVESVVGDQKQLAIVPTGLFAPTMPMSNMAGIEKLTSPRDLAKAKKMIAESGYKGEPVMIMAPSDQPALTQMSQVARELFESIGLKVDYQVMDWGSVVTRRVNQNPLDQGGWGAFITVMSPLTSANPGSMLSLRGNGRKGWYGWPTDPRIEELREAWFDAPDVAAQKKVAEEVQRQYFETVPFLALCRMQQPMAFRSDIKDVVAASFPVFWGVRRG
;
A
#
# COMPACT_ATOMS: atom_id res chain seq x y z
N MET A 1 55.25 84.67 20.10
CA MET A 1 55.17 84.34 18.66
C MET A 1 55.51 82.86 18.44
N ARG A 2 54.70 82.23 17.58
CA ARG A 2 54.87 80.92 16.98
C ARG A 2 54.50 79.65 17.79
N ARG A 3 53.26 79.24 17.54
CA ARG A 3 52.70 77.86 17.65
C ARG A 3 53.35 76.94 16.63
N ARG A 4 53.65 75.69 17.00
CA ARG A 4 53.73 74.52 16.13
C ARG A 4 53.50 73.28 16.99
N ALA A 5 52.37 72.76 16.96
CA ALA A 5 51.79 71.55 16.28
C ALA A 5 52.48 70.25 16.75
N LEU A 6 51.82 69.58 17.70
CA LEU A 6 52.06 68.19 18.07
C LEU A 6 51.10 67.31 17.18
N LEU A 7 51.71 66.51 16.33
CA LEU A 7 51.03 65.48 15.56
C LEU A 7 50.65 64.32 16.50
N LYS A 8 49.35 64.04 16.52
CA LYS A 8 48.80 62.87 17.20
C LYS A 8 49.00 61.66 16.33
N ALA A 9 49.74 60.63 16.79
CA ALA A 9 49.69 59.27 16.25
C ALA A 9 48.44 58.57 16.83
N ALA A 10 47.45 58.23 15.98
CA ALA A 10 46.35 57.36 16.34
C ALA A 10 46.73 55.89 16.05
N PRO A 11 46.52 54.97 16.99
CA PRO A 11 46.66 53.54 16.68
C PRO A 11 45.51 53.06 15.80
N ALA A 12 45.83 52.51 14.65
CA ALA A 12 44.87 51.79 13.83
C ALA A 12 44.48 50.50 14.57
N LEU A 13 43.28 50.49 15.15
CA LEU A 13 42.62 49.24 15.54
C LEU A 13 42.23 48.47 14.24
N ALA A 14 42.95 47.38 13.97
CA ALA A 14 42.54 46.40 12.98
C ALA A 14 41.24 45.76 13.44
N ALA A 15 40.13 46.11 12.81
CA ALA A 15 38.84 45.41 12.95
C ALA A 15 39.00 44.03 12.34
N ALA A 16 39.22 43.00 13.16
CA ALA A 16 39.06 41.61 12.73
C ALA A 16 37.59 41.41 12.32
N PRO A 17 37.30 40.85 11.16
CA PRO A 17 35.93 40.50 10.80
C PRO A 17 35.44 39.42 11.78
N LEU A 18 34.47 39.76 12.61
CA LEU A 18 33.66 38.79 13.34
C LEU A 18 32.95 37.94 12.28
N SER A 19 33.47 36.75 12.03
CA SER A 19 32.76 35.74 11.27
C SER A 19 31.47 35.41 12.06
N MET A 20 30.37 36.05 11.70
CA MET A 20 29.04 35.58 12.10
C MET A 20 28.92 34.12 11.65
N PRO A 21 28.56 33.19 12.54
CA PRO A 21 28.22 31.88 12.12
C PRO A 21 27.09 32.03 11.10
N ALA A 22 27.30 31.53 9.87
CA ALA A 22 26.26 31.46 8.88
C ALA A 22 25.09 30.70 9.55
N LEU A 23 24.01 31.40 9.86
CA LEU A 23 22.75 30.75 10.22
C LEU A 23 22.45 29.82 9.07
N ALA A 24 22.64 28.51 9.27
CA ALA A 24 22.28 27.50 8.29
C ALA A 24 20.81 27.78 7.94
N GLN A 25 20.60 28.25 6.73
CA GLN A 25 19.24 28.57 6.25
C GLN A 25 18.45 27.28 6.35
N ALA A 26 17.44 27.25 7.23
CA ALA A 26 16.64 26.05 7.46
C ALA A 26 16.15 25.54 6.11
N GLN A 27 16.44 24.28 5.82
CA GLN A 27 16.06 23.67 4.55
C GLN A 27 14.54 23.73 4.40
N LYS A 28 14.05 24.17 3.23
CA LYS A 28 12.61 24.17 2.95
C LYS A 28 12.04 22.76 3.13
N PRO A 29 10.91 22.59 3.83
CA PRO A 29 10.29 21.28 4.00
C PRO A 29 9.93 20.66 2.66
N LEU A 30 9.85 19.35 2.61
CA LEU A 30 9.24 18.61 1.51
C LEU A 30 7.72 18.64 1.70
N ARG A 31 7.01 19.31 0.78
CA ARG A 31 5.55 19.47 0.85
C ARG A 31 4.88 18.45 -0.05
N PHE A 32 4.10 17.59 0.55
CA PHE A 32 3.46 16.45 -0.09
C PHE A 32 1.95 16.54 -0.02
N ILE A 33 1.27 16.28 -1.14
CA ILE A 33 -0.19 16.11 -1.20
C ILE A 33 -0.49 14.62 -1.31
N PRO A 34 -1.00 14.00 -0.22
CA PRO A 34 -1.35 12.59 -0.19
C PRO A 34 -2.63 12.30 -0.97
N GLN A 35 -2.80 11.05 -1.37
CA GLN A 35 -3.99 10.58 -2.10
C GLN A 35 -5.28 10.55 -1.25
N ALA A 36 -5.18 10.60 0.07
CA ALA A 36 -6.30 10.57 0.99
C ALA A 36 -5.93 11.19 2.35
N ASN A 37 -6.96 11.44 3.17
CA ASN A 37 -6.80 11.89 4.54
C ASN A 37 -6.28 10.76 5.45
N LEU A 38 -5.28 11.07 6.30
CA LEU A 38 -4.77 10.17 7.34
C LEU A 38 -5.73 10.16 8.54
N THR A 39 -6.44 9.06 8.73
CA THR A 39 -7.42 8.89 9.83
C THR A 39 -6.99 7.84 10.86
N VAL A 40 -6.17 6.88 10.46
CA VAL A 40 -5.71 5.75 11.28
C VAL A 40 -4.19 5.73 11.31
N LEU A 41 -3.62 5.79 12.51
CA LEU A 41 -2.17 5.79 12.75
C LEU A 41 -1.60 4.39 13.01
N ASP A 42 -2.44 3.47 13.47
CA ASP A 42 -2.05 2.08 13.76
C ASP A 42 -1.95 1.25 12.46
N PRO A 43 -0.75 0.80 12.06
CA PRO A 43 -0.54 0.16 10.76
C PRO A 43 -1.21 -1.21 10.60
N ILE A 44 -1.61 -1.88 11.69
CA ILE A 44 -2.33 -3.16 11.60
C ILE A 44 -3.86 -2.98 11.65
N TRP A 45 -4.33 -1.76 11.93
CA TRP A 45 -5.77 -1.50 12.09
C TRP A 45 -6.49 -1.28 10.77
N SER A 46 -5.80 -0.76 9.77
CA SER A 46 -6.36 -0.42 8.47
C SER A 46 -5.47 -0.93 7.33
N THR A 47 -6.10 -1.33 6.22
CA THR A 47 -5.42 -1.64 4.96
C THR A 47 -5.37 -0.44 4.01
N ALA A 48 -5.70 0.76 4.49
CA ALA A 48 -5.67 1.98 3.70
C ALA A 48 -4.23 2.39 3.34
N VAL A 49 -4.00 2.73 2.08
CA VAL A 49 -2.68 3.13 1.55
C VAL A 49 -2.08 4.28 2.36
N ILE A 50 -2.89 5.28 2.72
CA ILE A 50 -2.42 6.43 3.50
C ILE A 50 -1.87 6.05 4.89
N THR A 51 -2.45 5.01 5.52
CA THR A 51 -1.91 4.46 6.78
C THR A 51 -0.54 3.81 6.57
N TYR A 52 -0.33 3.14 5.44
CA TYR A 52 0.98 2.58 5.10
C TYR A 52 2.01 3.67 4.77
N ASN A 53 1.63 4.72 4.04
CA ASN A 53 2.50 5.88 3.80
C ASN A 53 3.03 6.47 5.12
N HIS A 54 2.13 6.66 6.11
CA HIS A 54 2.48 7.09 7.45
C HIS A 54 3.40 6.07 8.16
N ALA A 55 3.03 4.79 8.11
CA ALA A 55 3.73 3.75 8.83
C ALA A 55 5.18 3.56 8.36
N TYR A 56 5.44 3.61 7.06
CA TYR A 56 6.80 3.52 6.51
C TYR A 56 7.70 4.70 6.91
N MET A 57 7.14 5.86 7.27
CA MET A 57 7.92 6.97 7.83
C MET A 57 8.27 6.74 9.29
N VAL A 58 7.29 6.27 10.08
CA VAL A 58 7.37 6.24 11.56
C VAL A 58 7.99 4.95 12.09
N TYR A 59 7.77 3.83 11.42
CA TYR A 59 8.21 2.52 11.87
C TYR A 59 9.20 1.90 10.88
N ASP A 60 10.02 0.96 11.37
CA ASP A 60 10.89 0.17 10.52
C ASP A 60 10.51 -1.31 10.57
N LEU A 61 11.07 -2.09 9.66
CA LEU A 61 10.81 -3.50 9.44
C LEU A 61 12.06 -4.35 9.74
N LEU A 62 11.87 -5.61 10.11
CA LEU A 62 12.99 -6.56 10.26
C LEU A 62 13.68 -6.83 8.93
N TYR A 63 12.89 -6.95 7.86
CA TYR A 63 13.34 -7.14 6.47
C TYR A 63 12.63 -6.12 5.59
N GLY A 64 13.22 -5.79 4.44
CA GLY A 64 12.64 -4.92 3.42
C GLY A 64 12.50 -5.65 2.09
N TYR A 65 11.41 -5.42 1.36
CA TYR A 65 11.21 -5.91 0.01
C TYR A 65 11.99 -5.07 -1.00
N ASP A 66 12.78 -5.72 -1.88
CA ASP A 66 13.66 -5.03 -2.84
C ASP A 66 13.01 -4.73 -4.22
N GLY A 67 11.72 -4.99 -4.37
CA GLY A 67 10.99 -4.80 -5.63
C GLY A 67 11.21 -5.91 -6.66
N ALA A 68 12.16 -6.82 -6.45
CA ALA A 68 12.48 -7.94 -7.35
C ALA A 68 12.04 -9.32 -6.81
N GLY A 69 11.33 -9.36 -5.68
CA GLY A 69 10.86 -10.59 -5.06
C GLY A 69 11.65 -11.02 -3.83
N ASN A 70 12.77 -10.35 -3.50
CA ASN A 70 13.62 -10.79 -2.40
C ASN A 70 13.37 -9.95 -1.14
N MET A 71 13.50 -10.61 0.01
CA MET A 71 13.48 -9.98 1.33
C MET A 71 14.91 -9.74 1.77
N GLN A 72 15.31 -8.47 1.85
CA GLN A 72 16.63 -8.05 2.29
C GLN A 72 16.62 -7.70 3.78
N PRO A 73 17.66 -8.01 4.56
CA PRO A 73 17.76 -7.58 5.94
C PRO A 73 17.61 -6.05 6.06
N GLN A 74 16.83 -5.57 7.05
CA GLN A 74 16.62 -4.14 7.31
C GLN A 74 17.03 -3.77 8.74
N MET A 75 16.21 -4.05 9.75
CA MET A 75 16.62 -3.94 11.16
C MET A 75 17.48 -5.12 11.60
N CYS A 76 17.29 -6.29 10.98
CA CYS A 76 18.19 -7.42 11.20
C CYS A 76 19.52 -7.23 10.46
N GLU A 77 20.60 -7.72 11.06
CA GLU A 77 21.87 -7.96 10.39
C GLU A 77 21.74 -9.15 9.45
N GLY A 78 21.06 -10.20 9.92
CA GLY A 78 20.76 -11.42 9.18
C GLY A 78 19.95 -12.41 10.02
N HIS A 79 19.93 -13.65 9.57
CA HIS A 79 19.32 -14.78 10.29
C HIS A 79 20.10 -16.07 10.03
N GLU A 80 19.94 -17.01 10.95
CA GLU A 80 20.41 -18.38 10.85
C GLU A 80 19.21 -19.32 10.90
N VAL A 81 19.28 -20.42 10.16
CA VAL A 81 18.23 -21.45 10.12
C VAL A 81 18.86 -22.79 10.53
N SER A 82 18.23 -23.48 11.48
CA SER A 82 18.64 -24.82 11.87
C SER A 82 18.55 -25.82 10.70
N SER A 83 19.31 -26.90 10.74
CA SER A 83 19.39 -27.91 9.67
C SER A 83 18.03 -28.56 9.33
N ASP A 84 17.13 -28.62 10.30
CA ASP A 84 15.75 -29.11 10.12
C ASP A 84 14.77 -28.04 9.59
N GLY A 85 15.23 -26.78 9.45
CA GLY A 85 14.41 -25.66 8.98
C GLY A 85 13.38 -25.17 10.00
N LEU A 86 13.43 -25.62 11.23
CA LEU A 86 12.40 -25.35 12.24
C LEU A 86 12.75 -24.23 13.20
N THR A 87 14.02 -23.86 13.35
CA THR A 87 14.43 -22.75 14.21
C THR A 87 15.11 -21.68 13.37
N TRP A 88 14.54 -20.47 13.40
CA TRP A 88 15.09 -19.29 12.76
C TRP A 88 15.57 -18.33 13.84
N THR A 89 16.86 -18.01 13.85
CA THR A 89 17.46 -17.07 14.80
C THR A 89 17.81 -15.78 14.06
N PHE A 90 17.24 -14.67 14.50
CA PHE A 90 17.44 -13.34 13.92
C PHE A 90 18.36 -12.52 14.83
N THR A 91 19.28 -11.77 14.22
CA THR A 91 20.17 -10.85 14.92
C THR A 91 19.88 -9.42 14.50
N LEU A 92 19.58 -8.55 15.46
CA LEU A 92 19.40 -7.11 15.24
C LEU A 92 20.77 -6.44 15.03
N ARG A 93 20.84 -5.50 14.08
CA ARG A 93 22.04 -4.70 13.88
C ARG A 93 22.22 -3.66 14.99
N ASP A 94 23.41 -3.13 15.13
CA ASP A 94 23.76 -2.15 16.16
C ASP A 94 23.14 -0.77 15.91
N GLY A 95 22.96 -0.01 16.99
CA GLY A 95 22.58 1.39 16.95
C GLY A 95 21.09 1.68 16.72
N LEU A 96 20.24 0.66 16.64
CA LEU A 96 18.80 0.85 16.47
C LEU A 96 18.18 1.52 17.69
N LYS A 97 17.39 2.59 17.45
CA LYS A 97 16.69 3.36 18.48
C LYS A 97 15.26 3.64 18.10
N PHE A 98 14.40 3.73 19.10
CA PHE A 98 13.09 4.35 18.98
C PHE A 98 13.17 5.88 19.03
N HIS A 99 12.09 6.54 18.64
CA HIS A 99 12.02 8.01 18.59
C HIS A 99 12.18 8.71 19.94
N ASP A 100 11.97 8.01 21.05
CA ASP A 100 12.20 8.48 22.42
C ASP A 100 13.66 8.29 22.87
N GLY A 101 14.51 7.69 22.04
CA GLY A 101 15.92 7.44 22.31
C GLY A 101 16.23 6.08 22.92
N GLU A 102 15.21 5.33 23.36
CA GLU A 102 15.41 3.97 23.86
C GLU A 102 15.92 3.04 22.75
N PRO A 103 16.85 2.11 23.07
CA PRO A 103 17.33 1.14 22.10
C PRO A 103 16.23 0.13 21.72
N VAL A 104 16.21 -0.27 20.44
CA VAL A 104 15.39 -1.39 19.98
C VAL A 104 16.08 -2.69 20.41
N ARG A 105 15.30 -3.57 21.02
CA ARG A 105 15.78 -4.89 21.52
C ARG A 105 14.90 -6.03 20.97
N ALA A 106 15.39 -7.25 21.07
CA ALA A 106 14.66 -8.45 20.70
C ALA A 106 13.31 -8.58 21.45
N ARG A 107 13.21 -8.12 22.69
CA ARG A 107 11.97 -8.06 23.47
C ARG A 107 10.89 -7.15 22.87
N ASP A 108 11.26 -6.18 22.03
CA ASP A 108 10.33 -5.34 21.29
C ASP A 108 9.82 -6.05 20.02
N CYS A 109 10.68 -6.85 19.39
CA CYS A 109 10.35 -7.59 18.18
C CYS A 109 9.30 -8.67 18.44
N VAL A 110 9.45 -9.42 19.55
CA VAL A 110 8.56 -10.54 19.89
C VAL A 110 7.08 -10.10 19.97
N PRO A 111 6.67 -9.15 20.82
CA PRO A 111 5.28 -8.73 20.89
C PRO A 111 4.84 -8.00 19.61
N SER A 112 5.73 -7.31 18.88
CA SER A 112 5.38 -6.68 17.60
C SER A 112 4.96 -7.72 16.56
N ILE A 113 5.72 -8.81 16.43
CA ILE A 113 5.40 -9.95 15.55
C ILE A 113 4.07 -10.60 15.97
N MET A 114 3.88 -10.84 17.27
CA MET A 114 2.65 -11.45 17.79
C MET A 114 1.43 -10.56 17.56
N ARG A 115 1.55 -9.25 17.80
CA ARG A 115 0.48 -8.29 17.58
C ARG A 115 0.10 -8.20 16.10
N TRP A 116 1.08 -8.07 15.20
CA TRP A 116 0.85 -8.11 13.75
C TRP A 116 0.21 -9.45 13.34
N GLY A 117 0.76 -10.57 13.81
CA GLY A 117 0.28 -11.92 13.52
C GLY A 117 -1.14 -12.19 14.01
N SER A 118 -1.64 -11.44 15.00
CA SER A 118 -3.02 -11.58 15.48
C SER A 118 -4.07 -10.95 14.54
N ARG A 119 -3.66 -10.02 13.67
CA ARG A 119 -4.59 -9.21 12.85
C ARG A 119 -4.35 -9.28 11.34
N ASP A 120 -3.10 -9.20 10.89
CA ASP A 120 -2.81 -9.34 9.46
C ASP A 120 -3.13 -10.78 9.03
N SER A 121 -3.87 -10.94 7.93
CA SER A 121 -4.33 -12.27 7.52
C SER A 121 -3.19 -13.19 7.05
N PHE A 122 -2.11 -12.62 6.49
CA PHE A 122 -0.89 -13.37 6.21
C PHE A 122 -0.20 -13.74 7.51
N GLY A 123 -0.12 -12.80 8.45
CA GLY A 123 0.40 -13.01 9.79
C GLY A 123 -0.36 -14.08 10.56
N GLN A 124 -1.70 -14.06 10.54
CA GLN A 124 -2.52 -15.11 11.16
C GLN A 124 -2.20 -16.49 10.59
N LYS A 125 -2.03 -16.57 9.26
CA LYS A 125 -1.62 -17.83 8.61
C LYS A 125 -0.23 -18.26 9.06
N LEU A 126 0.70 -17.32 9.10
CA LEU A 126 2.08 -17.56 9.52
C LEU A 126 2.16 -18.04 10.99
N MET A 127 1.35 -17.46 11.88
CA MET A 127 1.24 -17.90 13.28
C MET A 127 0.75 -19.35 13.42
N GLY A 128 0.03 -19.89 12.45
CA GLY A 128 -0.31 -21.31 12.39
C GLY A 128 0.91 -22.23 12.27
N TYR A 129 1.99 -21.76 11.65
CA TYR A 129 3.27 -22.48 11.55
C TYR A 129 4.16 -22.28 12.79
N VAL A 130 3.96 -21.18 13.53
CA VAL A 130 4.78 -20.82 14.67
C VAL A 130 4.40 -21.63 15.90
N ASN A 131 5.40 -22.24 16.54
CA ASN A 131 5.27 -22.82 17.86
C ASN A 131 5.55 -21.78 18.94
N GLU A 132 6.61 -21.01 18.77
CA GLU A 132 7.08 -20.03 19.75
C GLU A 132 7.85 -18.90 19.08
N VAL A 133 7.72 -17.68 19.62
CA VAL A 133 8.57 -16.51 19.32
C VAL A 133 9.16 -16.06 20.64
N LEU A 134 10.49 -16.02 20.78
CA LEU A 134 11.16 -15.74 22.04
C LEU A 134 12.40 -14.85 21.86
N ALA A 135 12.63 -13.93 22.78
CA ALA A 135 13.88 -13.20 22.88
C ALA A 135 14.95 -14.10 23.52
N LEU A 136 16.11 -14.21 22.90
CA LEU A 136 17.25 -14.96 23.44
C LEU A 136 18.14 -14.06 24.29
N ASP A 137 18.34 -12.83 23.85
CA ASP A 137 19.04 -11.76 24.53
C ASP A 137 18.56 -10.40 23.96
N ASP A 138 19.23 -9.30 24.27
CA ASP A 138 18.83 -7.96 23.80
C ASP A 138 18.88 -7.81 22.27
N LYS A 139 19.73 -8.56 21.57
CA LYS A 139 19.93 -8.46 20.12
C LYS A 139 19.30 -9.61 19.33
N ARG A 140 19.15 -10.78 19.93
CA ARG A 140 18.72 -11.97 19.22
C ARG A 140 17.36 -12.44 19.69
N PHE A 141 16.54 -12.81 18.73
CA PHE A 141 15.29 -13.53 18.98
C PHE A 141 15.18 -14.74 18.06
N ALA A 142 14.41 -15.72 18.47
CA ALA A 142 14.17 -16.92 17.68
C ALA A 142 12.69 -17.13 17.41
N ILE A 143 12.42 -17.75 16.26
CA ILE A 143 11.11 -18.26 15.89
C ILE A 143 11.23 -19.76 15.72
N ARG A 144 10.54 -20.51 16.55
CA ARG A 144 10.43 -21.96 16.45
C ARG A 144 9.17 -22.33 15.72
N LEU A 145 9.30 -23.14 14.70
CA LEU A 145 8.20 -23.56 13.83
C LEU A 145 7.76 -24.98 14.15
N LYS A 146 6.50 -25.29 13.94
CA LYS A 146 5.92 -26.65 13.99
C LYS A 146 6.26 -27.46 12.74
N ARG A 147 6.46 -26.77 11.61
CA ARG A 147 6.84 -27.29 10.29
C ARG A 147 7.54 -26.19 9.49
N PRO A 148 8.36 -26.51 8.50
CA PRO A 148 9.04 -25.50 7.68
C PRO A 148 8.07 -24.47 7.08
N CYS A 149 8.47 -23.20 7.05
CA CYS A 149 7.69 -22.12 6.49
C CYS A 149 8.56 -21.25 5.54
N PRO A 150 8.60 -21.55 4.23
CA PRO A 150 9.40 -20.80 3.27
C PRO A 150 9.01 -19.31 3.16
N GLN A 151 7.79 -18.97 3.60
CA GLN A 151 7.24 -17.61 3.50
C GLN A 151 7.52 -16.71 4.71
N LEU A 152 8.31 -17.18 5.69
CA LEU A 152 8.54 -16.46 6.94
C LEU A 152 9.10 -15.04 6.71
N LEU A 153 10.12 -14.90 5.88
CA LEU A 153 10.74 -13.61 5.59
C LEU A 153 9.80 -12.66 4.83
N PHE A 154 8.95 -13.19 3.95
CA PHE A 154 7.95 -12.38 3.25
C PHE A 154 6.97 -11.74 4.24
N GLY A 155 6.62 -12.44 5.32
CA GLY A 155 5.81 -11.87 6.41
C GLY A 155 6.45 -10.61 7.02
N PHE A 156 7.77 -10.61 7.17
CA PHE A 156 8.50 -9.53 7.84
C PHE A 156 8.89 -8.35 6.94
N GLY A 157 8.99 -8.56 5.62
CA GLY A 157 9.41 -7.51 4.69
C GLY A 157 8.34 -7.10 3.69
N GLY A 158 7.46 -8.02 3.31
CA GLY A 158 6.41 -7.80 2.32
C GLY A 158 5.03 -7.51 2.91
N ARG A 159 4.85 -7.64 4.26
CA ARG A 159 3.53 -7.57 4.91
C ARG A 159 3.42 -6.60 6.07
N GLN A 160 4.23 -5.55 6.09
CA GLN A 160 4.12 -4.44 7.05
C GLN A 160 4.16 -4.90 8.53
N CYS A 161 5.00 -5.89 8.86
CA CYS A 161 5.27 -6.30 10.24
C CYS A 161 6.19 -5.26 10.91
N PHE A 162 5.64 -4.10 11.23
CA PHE A 162 6.38 -2.99 11.82
C PHE A 162 6.75 -3.24 13.27
N ILE A 163 7.97 -2.85 13.65
CA ILE A 163 8.49 -3.03 15.00
C ILE A 163 8.17 -1.78 15.85
N MET A 164 7.60 -2.03 17.02
CA MET A 164 7.14 -1.04 17.99
C MET A 164 7.79 -1.29 19.36
N PRO A 165 7.87 -0.27 20.25
CA PRO A 165 8.29 -0.51 21.63
C PRO A 165 7.41 -1.58 22.30
N GLU A 166 8.02 -2.43 23.12
CA GLU A 166 7.33 -3.52 23.84
C GLU A 166 6.05 -3.02 24.54
N ARG A 167 6.14 -1.89 25.27
CA ARG A 167 4.99 -1.28 25.99
C ARG A 167 3.77 -0.98 25.09
N VAL A 168 4.01 -0.77 23.80
CA VAL A 168 2.95 -0.54 22.79
C VAL A 168 2.52 -1.85 22.16
N ALA A 169 3.50 -2.69 21.80
CA ALA A 169 3.27 -3.93 21.07
C ALA A 169 2.55 -5.03 21.89
N VAL A 170 2.66 -5.00 23.21
CA VAL A 170 1.95 -5.98 24.09
C VAL A 170 0.44 -5.76 24.14
N ARG A 171 -0.07 -4.62 23.66
CA ARG A 171 -1.52 -4.38 23.58
C ARG A 171 -2.18 -5.37 22.62
N PRO A 172 -3.38 -5.86 22.94
CA PRO A 172 -4.09 -6.78 22.04
C PRO A 172 -4.26 -6.19 20.64
N GLY A 173 -4.18 -7.01 19.60
CA GLY A 173 -4.46 -6.58 18.22
C GLY A 173 -5.89 -6.09 18.00
N THR A 174 -6.81 -6.35 18.95
CA THR A 174 -8.17 -5.83 18.99
C THR A 174 -8.28 -4.41 19.58
N GLU A 175 -7.19 -3.86 20.10
CA GLU A 175 -7.09 -2.50 20.60
C GLU A 175 -6.25 -1.65 19.63
N GLN A 176 -6.85 -0.55 19.14
CA GLN A 176 -6.15 0.39 18.27
C GLN A 176 -5.15 1.23 19.08
N ILE A 177 -3.90 1.28 18.62
CA ILE A 177 -2.89 2.15 19.24
C ILE A 177 -3.00 3.57 18.68
N THR A 178 -2.71 4.54 19.56
CA THR A 178 -2.67 5.98 19.21
C THR A 178 -1.30 6.60 19.48
N GLU A 179 -0.39 5.85 20.08
CA GLU A 179 1.01 6.23 20.27
C GLU A 179 1.77 6.04 18.95
N THR A 180 2.60 7.01 18.59
CA THR A 180 3.31 7.05 17.29
C THR A 180 4.82 7.06 17.46
N ILE A 181 5.31 6.43 18.53
CA ILE A 181 6.75 6.22 18.74
C ILE A 181 7.16 4.96 17.99
N GLY A 182 7.94 5.14 16.94
CA GLY A 182 8.48 4.06 16.11
C GLY A 182 9.99 4.08 16.06
N SER A 183 10.56 3.24 15.21
CA SER A 183 12.00 3.10 14.94
C SER A 183 12.38 3.53 13.52
N GLY A 184 11.45 4.15 12.79
CA GLY A 184 11.63 4.59 11.41
C GLY A 184 12.41 5.90 11.28
N PRO A 185 12.70 6.31 10.04
CA PRO A 185 13.57 7.47 9.77
C PRO A 185 12.92 8.83 10.07
N PHE A 186 11.61 8.89 10.35
CA PHE A 186 10.90 10.14 10.66
C PHE A 186 10.07 10.04 11.94
N LYS A 187 10.04 11.14 12.69
CA LYS A 187 9.17 11.36 13.85
C LYS A 187 7.88 12.03 13.40
N PHE A 188 6.74 11.51 13.81
CA PHE A 188 5.43 12.11 13.57
C PHE A 188 5.11 13.16 14.64
N HIS A 189 4.59 14.32 14.23
CA HIS A 189 4.15 15.40 15.10
C HIS A 189 2.64 15.36 15.31
N LYS A 190 2.20 14.62 16.33
CA LYS A 190 0.78 14.41 16.64
C LYS A 190 0.06 15.71 17.00
N ASP A 191 0.76 16.66 17.62
CA ASP A 191 0.30 18.01 17.97
C ASP A 191 0.02 18.90 16.75
N GLN A 192 0.60 18.55 15.58
CA GLN A 192 0.44 19.26 14.31
C GLN A 192 -0.42 18.46 13.31
N TRP A 193 -0.97 17.35 13.74
CA TRP A 193 -1.88 16.56 12.92
C TRP A 193 -3.32 17.04 13.08
N VAL A 194 -3.87 17.52 11.98
CA VAL A 194 -5.28 17.91 11.88
C VAL A 194 -5.92 17.03 10.81
N SER A 195 -6.78 16.11 11.25
CA SER A 195 -7.47 15.17 10.33
C SER A 195 -8.25 15.94 9.26
N GLY A 196 -8.10 15.54 8.00
CA GLY A 196 -8.67 16.22 6.84
C GLY A 196 -7.91 17.44 6.35
N VAL A 197 -6.86 17.88 7.05
CA VAL A 197 -6.10 19.10 6.72
C VAL A 197 -4.62 18.82 6.53
N SER A 198 -3.93 18.35 7.57
CA SER A 198 -2.46 18.27 7.55
C SER A 198 -1.88 17.21 8.47
N ALA A 199 -0.65 16.78 8.14
CA ALA A 199 0.23 16.01 9.02
C ALA A 199 1.67 16.47 8.83
N ALA A 200 2.49 16.36 9.87
CA ALA A 200 3.88 16.80 9.84
C ALA A 200 4.83 15.75 10.43
N TYR A 201 6.01 15.68 9.84
CA TYR A 201 7.07 14.76 10.22
C TYR A 201 8.42 15.47 10.23
N SER A 202 9.28 15.11 11.16
CA SER A 202 10.68 15.56 11.16
C SER A 202 11.64 14.37 11.05
N LYS A 203 12.81 14.61 10.49
CA LYS A 203 13.91 13.65 10.48
C LYS A 203 14.21 13.17 11.90
N PHE A 204 14.48 11.88 12.03
CA PHE A 204 14.98 11.31 13.27
C PHE A 204 16.51 11.18 13.20
N ASP A 205 17.23 12.06 13.88
CA ASP A 205 18.70 12.07 13.86
C ASP A 205 19.32 10.81 14.50
N GLY A 206 18.55 10.11 15.34
CA GLY A 206 18.97 8.84 15.93
C GLY A 206 18.81 7.64 15.02
N TYR A 207 18.24 7.80 13.81
CA TYR A 207 18.09 6.71 12.84
C TYR A 207 19.44 6.37 12.20
N VAL A 208 19.80 5.09 12.21
CA VAL A 208 21.03 4.58 11.57
C VAL A 208 20.65 3.89 10.26
N PRO A 209 20.83 4.53 9.10
CA PRO A 209 20.54 3.89 7.81
C PRO A 209 21.51 2.74 7.52
N ARG A 210 21.12 1.81 6.66
CA ARG A 210 22.04 0.82 6.08
C ARG A 210 22.95 1.50 5.05
N ASN A 211 24.06 0.83 4.72
CA ASN A 211 25.04 1.36 3.77
C ASN A 211 24.66 1.06 2.30
N GLU A 212 23.81 0.06 2.05
CA GLU A 212 23.38 -0.32 0.72
C GLU A 212 22.46 0.76 0.12
N PRO A 213 22.51 1.01 -1.19
CA PRO A 213 21.60 1.94 -1.84
C PRO A 213 20.12 1.60 -1.57
N PRO A 214 19.24 2.59 -1.40
CA PRO A 214 17.82 2.34 -1.20
C PRO A 214 17.22 1.70 -2.44
N LYS A 215 16.45 0.64 -2.24
CA LYS A 215 15.77 -0.08 -3.31
C LYS A 215 14.41 -0.56 -2.82
N PHE A 216 13.34 0.05 -3.32
CA PHE A 216 11.98 -0.19 -2.87
C PHE A 216 11.84 0.08 -1.35
N PHE A 217 11.57 -0.93 -0.51
CA PHE A 217 11.50 -0.80 0.95
C PHE A 217 12.78 -1.28 1.68
N ALA A 218 13.80 -1.69 0.94
CA ALA A 218 15.07 -2.19 1.45
C ALA A 218 16.21 -1.18 1.27
N GLY A 219 17.33 -1.44 1.98
CA GLY A 219 18.57 -0.65 1.88
C GLY A 219 18.60 0.59 2.76
N GLY A 220 19.46 1.53 2.41
CA GLY A 220 19.75 2.71 3.21
C GLY A 220 18.62 3.75 3.15
N LYS A 221 17.89 3.91 4.25
CA LYS A 221 16.84 4.92 4.39
C LYS A 221 17.44 6.26 4.85
N VAL A 222 18.26 6.87 3.98
CA VAL A 222 18.89 8.15 4.24
C VAL A 222 17.90 9.30 4.07
N VAL A 223 17.71 10.10 5.10
CA VAL A 223 16.79 11.25 5.10
C VAL A 223 17.57 12.53 4.81
N ASN A 224 17.19 13.22 3.71
CA ASN A 224 17.82 14.48 3.29
C ASN A 224 16.97 15.73 3.58
N PHE A 225 15.72 15.58 4.03
CA PHE A 225 14.86 16.69 4.43
C PHE A 225 14.65 16.67 5.94
N ASP A 226 14.89 17.78 6.61
CA ASP A 226 14.67 17.89 8.07
C ASP A 226 13.19 17.80 8.41
N ARG A 227 12.31 18.15 7.44
CA ARG A 227 10.87 18.17 7.64
C ARG A 227 10.11 17.76 6.38
N VAL A 228 9.03 16.98 6.58
CA VAL A 228 8.04 16.63 5.57
C VAL A 228 6.67 17.11 6.06
N GLU A 229 5.93 17.80 5.21
CA GLU A 229 4.59 18.30 5.50
C GLU A 229 3.59 17.74 4.51
N TRP A 230 2.53 17.13 5.04
CA TRP A 230 1.40 16.66 4.24
C TRP A 230 0.27 17.66 4.31
N THR A 231 -0.30 18.00 3.16
CA THR A 231 -1.49 18.86 3.06
C THR A 231 -2.55 18.12 2.26
N VAL A 232 -3.71 17.88 2.85
CA VAL A 232 -4.83 17.21 2.17
C VAL A 232 -5.47 18.19 1.19
N GLN A 233 -5.53 17.80 -0.07
CA GLN A 233 -6.18 18.56 -1.14
C GLN A 233 -7.19 17.67 -1.87
N PRO A 234 -8.49 17.73 -1.50
CA PRO A 234 -9.51 16.86 -2.10
C PRO A 234 -9.76 17.14 -3.58
N ASP A 235 -9.57 18.39 -4.04
CA ASP A 235 -9.75 18.76 -5.45
C ASP A 235 -8.45 18.55 -6.24
N PRO A 236 -8.45 17.67 -7.27
CA PRO A 236 -7.25 17.36 -8.05
C PRO A 236 -6.71 18.55 -8.86
N SER A 237 -7.57 19.48 -9.29
CA SER A 237 -7.14 20.68 -10.03
C SER A 237 -6.41 21.64 -9.10
N THR A 238 -6.89 21.79 -7.88
CA THR A 238 -6.21 22.58 -6.83
C THR A 238 -4.86 21.95 -6.48
N ALA A 239 -4.78 20.62 -6.36
CA ALA A 239 -3.51 19.92 -6.13
C ALA A 239 -2.49 20.15 -7.27
N ALA A 240 -2.95 20.07 -8.53
CA ALA A 240 -2.13 20.37 -9.70
C ALA A 240 -1.66 21.84 -9.73
N ALA A 241 -2.54 22.79 -9.43
CA ALA A 241 -2.20 24.21 -9.34
C ALA A 241 -1.19 24.50 -8.22
N ALA A 242 -1.32 23.87 -7.05
CA ALA A 242 -0.36 24.00 -5.95
C ALA A 242 1.04 23.52 -6.36
N LEU A 243 1.12 22.42 -7.12
CA LEU A 243 2.39 21.92 -7.66
C LEU A 243 2.99 22.93 -8.67
N GLN A 244 2.17 23.49 -9.58
CA GLN A 244 2.61 24.46 -10.59
C GLN A 244 3.12 25.76 -9.96
N LYS A 245 2.46 26.25 -8.91
CA LYS A 245 2.86 27.46 -8.17
C LYS A 245 4.03 27.23 -7.22
N GLY A 246 4.45 25.97 -7.03
CA GLY A 246 5.48 25.62 -6.06
C GLY A 246 5.02 25.73 -4.60
N GLU A 247 3.71 25.60 -4.34
CA GLU A 247 3.09 25.48 -3.03
C GLU A 247 3.15 24.03 -2.52
N ALA A 248 3.23 23.05 -3.43
CA ALA A 248 3.54 21.64 -3.18
C ALA A 248 4.78 21.23 -3.99
N ASP A 249 5.47 20.20 -3.52
CA ASP A 249 6.67 19.64 -4.16
C ASP A 249 6.40 18.26 -4.77
N TRP A 250 5.42 17.53 -4.25
CA TRP A 250 5.06 16.18 -4.66
C TRP A 250 3.55 15.95 -4.50
N VAL A 251 2.87 15.49 -5.56
CA VAL A 251 1.47 15.04 -5.55
C VAL A 251 1.46 13.53 -5.78
N GLU A 252 0.91 12.78 -4.82
CA GLU A 252 0.90 11.30 -4.85
C GLU A 252 0.02 10.76 -5.99
N LEU A 253 -1.18 11.32 -6.17
CA LEU A 253 -2.16 10.82 -7.13
C LEU A 253 -2.77 11.97 -7.94
N PRO A 254 -2.02 12.53 -8.92
CA PRO A 254 -2.58 13.51 -9.84
C PRO A 254 -3.67 12.86 -10.71
N LEU A 255 -4.72 13.63 -11.04
CA LEU A 255 -5.73 13.17 -11.98
C LEU A 255 -5.08 12.89 -13.35
N ILE A 256 -5.39 11.74 -13.95
CA ILE A 256 -4.75 11.28 -15.20
C ILE A 256 -4.97 12.27 -16.33
N ASP A 257 -6.17 12.87 -16.44
CA ASP A 257 -6.50 13.89 -17.44
C ASP A 257 -5.62 15.15 -17.33
N LEU A 258 -5.05 15.44 -16.17
CA LEU A 258 -4.16 16.59 -15.96
C LEU A 258 -2.68 16.26 -16.27
N LEU A 259 -2.31 14.98 -16.47
CA LEU A 259 -0.92 14.61 -16.75
C LEU A 259 -0.33 15.29 -17.99
N PRO A 260 -1.05 15.43 -19.14
CA PRO A 260 -0.52 16.14 -20.30
C PRO A 260 -0.22 17.61 -20.01
N MET A 261 -1.03 18.28 -19.20
CA MET A 261 -0.80 19.65 -18.75
C MET A 261 0.41 19.72 -17.81
N LEU A 262 0.48 18.85 -16.82
CA LEU A 262 1.58 18.80 -15.86
C LEU A 262 2.92 18.54 -16.55
N ASN A 263 2.97 17.60 -17.50
CA ASN A 263 4.18 17.28 -18.26
C ASN A 263 4.65 18.42 -19.17
N LYS A 264 3.77 19.33 -19.58
CA LYS A 264 4.11 20.54 -20.33
C LYS A 264 4.48 21.73 -19.43
N SER A 265 4.20 21.64 -18.14
CA SER A 265 4.45 22.73 -17.18
C SER A 265 5.95 22.82 -16.85
N PRO A 266 6.58 24.01 -17.00
CA PRO A 266 7.98 24.18 -16.63
C PRO A 266 8.26 23.80 -15.17
N GLY A 267 9.33 23.06 -14.94
CA GLY A 267 9.73 22.67 -13.59
C GLY A 267 8.87 21.60 -12.93
N ILE A 268 8.13 20.80 -13.72
CA ILE A 268 7.35 19.65 -13.27
C ILE A 268 7.72 18.43 -14.11
N TYR A 269 7.68 17.25 -13.49
CA TYR A 269 7.71 15.96 -14.19
C TYR A 269 6.75 14.97 -13.52
N THR A 270 6.29 13.99 -14.29
CA THR A 270 5.53 12.86 -13.76
C THR A 270 6.32 11.56 -13.94
N LYS A 271 6.13 10.62 -13.01
CA LYS A 271 6.85 9.34 -13.05
C LYS A 271 5.97 8.23 -12.48
N VAL A 272 5.93 7.10 -13.18
CA VAL A 272 5.38 5.85 -12.65
C VAL A 272 6.37 5.28 -11.64
N MET A 273 5.92 5.12 -10.39
CA MET A 273 6.77 4.66 -9.31
C MET A 273 6.76 3.14 -9.16
N ASP A 274 5.66 2.49 -9.50
CA ASP A 274 5.54 1.03 -9.53
C ASP A 274 4.98 0.57 -10.89
N PRO A 275 5.84 0.00 -11.76
CA PRO A 275 5.41 -0.44 -13.08
C PRO A 275 4.46 -1.64 -13.05
N GLY A 276 4.34 -2.34 -11.92
CA GLY A 276 3.38 -3.43 -11.75
C GLY A 276 1.92 -3.00 -11.85
N GLY A 277 1.65 -1.70 -11.69
CA GLY A 277 0.33 -1.11 -11.78
C GLY A 277 -0.63 -1.59 -10.69
N TRP A 278 -1.64 -0.77 -10.41
CA TRP A 278 -2.66 -1.07 -9.41
C TRP A 278 -3.80 -1.88 -10.03
N LEU A 279 -4.20 -2.98 -9.39
CA LEU A 279 -5.36 -3.76 -9.79
C LEU A 279 -6.63 -3.03 -9.34
N MET A 280 -7.45 -2.62 -10.31
CA MET A 280 -8.80 -2.14 -10.08
C MET A 280 -9.73 -3.35 -10.11
N PHE A 281 -10.53 -3.54 -9.07
CA PHE A 281 -11.40 -4.71 -9.00
C PHE A 281 -12.73 -4.39 -8.32
N MET A 282 -13.77 -5.10 -8.76
CA MET A 282 -15.09 -4.98 -8.15
C MET A 282 -15.32 -6.12 -7.18
N VAL A 283 -15.57 -5.76 -5.94
CA VAL A 283 -15.99 -6.68 -4.88
C VAL A 283 -17.46 -6.99 -5.06
N LEU A 284 -17.82 -8.26 -5.03
CA LEU A 284 -19.18 -8.76 -5.09
C LEU A 284 -19.56 -9.33 -3.72
N ASN A 285 -20.75 -9.00 -3.21
CA ASN A 285 -21.23 -9.51 -1.92
C ASN A 285 -21.89 -10.90 -2.09
N HIS A 286 -21.15 -11.95 -1.77
CA HIS A 286 -21.61 -13.33 -1.90
C HIS A 286 -22.63 -13.77 -0.84
N LEU A 287 -22.93 -12.92 0.15
CA LEU A 287 -23.93 -13.25 1.17
C LEU A 287 -25.37 -12.98 0.72
N ASN A 288 -25.54 -12.19 -0.35
CA ASN A 288 -26.83 -11.69 -0.80
C ASN A 288 -27.03 -11.94 -2.30
N PRO A 289 -28.30 -12.18 -2.75
CA PRO A 289 -28.63 -12.18 -4.17
C PRO A 289 -28.27 -10.84 -4.84
N PRO A 290 -27.89 -10.87 -6.12
CA PRO A 290 -27.76 -12.07 -6.96
C PRO A 290 -26.34 -12.67 -6.95
N PHE A 291 -25.40 -12.13 -6.15
CA PHE A 291 -24.00 -12.53 -6.19
C PHE A 291 -23.67 -13.79 -5.36
N ASP A 292 -24.59 -14.30 -4.54
CA ASP A 292 -24.52 -15.66 -3.98
C ASP A 292 -24.58 -16.73 -5.07
N ASN A 293 -25.15 -16.39 -6.24
CA ASN A 293 -25.27 -17.30 -7.38
C ASN A 293 -24.05 -17.25 -8.31
N ILE A 294 -23.30 -18.34 -8.39
CA ILE A 294 -22.10 -18.46 -9.23
C ILE A 294 -22.41 -18.26 -10.73
N LYS A 295 -23.59 -18.68 -11.23
CA LYS A 295 -23.96 -18.52 -12.65
C LYS A 295 -24.10 -17.05 -13.02
N VAL A 296 -24.60 -16.20 -12.10
CA VAL A 296 -24.66 -14.77 -12.33
C VAL A 296 -23.25 -14.18 -12.41
N ARG A 297 -22.35 -14.55 -11.49
CA ARG A 297 -20.96 -14.06 -11.52
C ARG A 297 -20.21 -14.49 -12.78
N GLN A 298 -20.40 -15.73 -13.21
CA GLN A 298 -19.83 -16.25 -14.48
C GLN A 298 -20.39 -15.55 -15.71
N ALA A 299 -21.68 -15.21 -15.72
CA ALA A 299 -22.28 -14.43 -16.80
C ALA A 299 -21.68 -13.02 -16.90
N ILE A 300 -21.47 -12.36 -15.76
CA ILE A 300 -20.81 -11.05 -15.72
C ILE A 300 -19.36 -11.16 -16.23
N LEU A 301 -18.61 -12.19 -15.79
CA LEU A 301 -17.24 -12.41 -16.27
C LEU A 301 -17.20 -12.62 -17.80
N ALA A 302 -18.16 -13.36 -18.37
CA ALA A 302 -18.25 -13.60 -19.80
C ALA A 302 -18.51 -12.31 -20.62
N ALA A 303 -19.16 -11.32 -20.01
CA ALA A 303 -19.41 -10.01 -20.60
C ALA A 303 -18.33 -8.97 -20.29
N LEU A 304 -17.44 -9.22 -19.33
CA LEU A 304 -16.45 -8.25 -18.86
C LEU A 304 -15.45 -7.88 -19.95
N ASP A 305 -15.38 -6.61 -20.29
CA ASP A 305 -14.37 -6.02 -21.15
C ASP A 305 -13.42 -5.15 -20.33
N GLN A 306 -12.23 -5.65 -20.03
CA GLN A 306 -11.22 -4.93 -19.25
C GLN A 306 -10.74 -3.65 -19.96
N GLN A 307 -10.76 -3.64 -21.31
CA GLN A 307 -10.36 -2.46 -22.09
C GLN A 307 -11.31 -1.30 -21.85
N ALA A 308 -12.63 -1.54 -21.86
CA ALA A 308 -13.63 -0.50 -21.59
C ALA A 308 -13.46 0.11 -20.19
N PHE A 309 -13.16 -0.71 -19.17
CA PHE A 309 -12.91 -0.21 -17.82
C PHE A 309 -11.65 0.66 -17.73
N VAL A 310 -10.53 0.23 -18.31
CA VAL A 310 -9.30 1.01 -18.22
C VAL A 310 -9.39 2.30 -19.05
N GLU A 311 -9.99 2.26 -20.22
CA GLU A 311 -10.17 3.44 -21.09
C GLU A 311 -11.03 4.52 -20.44
N SER A 312 -12.04 4.14 -19.65
CA SER A 312 -12.85 5.12 -18.91
C SER A 312 -12.04 6.01 -17.96
N VAL A 313 -10.86 5.54 -17.53
CA VAL A 313 -10.00 6.27 -16.58
C VAL A 313 -8.75 6.84 -17.24
N VAL A 314 -8.08 6.06 -18.10
CA VAL A 314 -6.81 6.52 -18.68
C VAL A 314 -7.00 7.41 -19.91
N GLY A 315 -8.19 7.40 -20.54
CA GLY A 315 -8.48 8.17 -21.73
C GLY A 315 -7.41 7.97 -22.81
N ASP A 316 -6.80 9.07 -23.24
CA ASP A 316 -5.71 9.06 -24.24
C ASP A 316 -4.37 8.56 -23.69
N GLN A 317 -4.21 8.39 -22.37
CA GLN A 317 -2.98 7.91 -21.73
C GLN A 317 -2.88 6.36 -21.76
N LYS A 318 -3.12 5.74 -22.91
CA LYS A 318 -3.21 4.28 -23.10
C LYS A 318 -1.99 3.50 -22.61
N GLN A 319 -0.80 4.13 -22.59
CA GLN A 319 0.43 3.54 -22.06
C GLN A 319 0.36 3.22 -20.56
N LEU A 320 -0.59 3.79 -19.83
CA LEU A 320 -0.80 3.49 -18.42
C LEU A 320 -1.65 2.23 -18.19
N ALA A 321 -2.31 1.73 -19.22
CA ALA A 321 -3.16 0.54 -19.15
C ALA A 321 -2.32 -0.74 -19.17
N ILE A 322 -2.71 -1.71 -18.33
CA ILE A 322 -2.17 -3.06 -18.32
C ILE A 322 -3.36 -4.03 -18.44
N VAL A 323 -3.70 -4.39 -19.67
CA VAL A 323 -4.78 -5.34 -19.99
C VAL A 323 -4.33 -6.23 -21.17
N PRO A 324 -4.68 -7.51 -21.20
CA PRO A 324 -5.46 -8.21 -20.19
C PRO A 324 -4.66 -8.39 -18.89
N THR A 325 -5.36 -8.42 -17.76
CA THR A 325 -4.73 -8.67 -16.46
C THR A 325 -5.44 -9.79 -15.70
N GLY A 326 -4.64 -10.69 -15.13
CA GLY A 326 -5.09 -11.66 -14.14
C GLY A 326 -4.99 -11.11 -12.71
N LEU A 327 -4.77 -12.01 -11.76
CA LEU A 327 -4.73 -11.69 -10.34
C LEU A 327 -3.42 -11.00 -9.93
N PHE A 328 -2.29 -11.62 -10.30
CA PHE A 328 -0.99 -11.24 -9.75
C PHE A 328 -0.32 -10.14 -10.58
N ALA A 329 0.36 -9.22 -9.90
CA ALA A 329 1.00 -8.10 -10.57
C ALA A 329 2.12 -8.56 -11.52
N PRO A 330 2.27 -7.95 -12.72
CA PRO A 330 3.24 -8.39 -13.74
C PRO A 330 4.70 -8.38 -13.27
N THR A 331 5.02 -7.52 -12.32
CA THR A 331 6.38 -7.38 -11.74
C THR A 331 6.66 -8.37 -10.61
N MET A 332 5.66 -9.17 -10.22
CA MET A 332 5.79 -10.08 -9.08
C MET A 332 6.06 -11.53 -9.52
N PRO A 333 6.77 -12.33 -8.69
CA PRO A 333 7.15 -13.70 -9.07
C PRO A 333 5.98 -14.63 -9.41
N MET A 334 4.80 -14.40 -8.85
CA MET A 334 3.60 -15.23 -9.09
C MET A 334 2.79 -14.81 -10.31
N SER A 335 3.24 -13.79 -11.06
CA SER A 335 2.59 -13.37 -12.31
C SER A 335 2.46 -14.54 -13.28
N ASN A 336 1.27 -14.76 -13.82
CA ASN A 336 0.97 -15.81 -14.79
C ASN A 336 -0.26 -15.45 -15.64
N MET A 337 -0.46 -16.21 -16.71
CA MET A 337 -1.55 -16.00 -17.66
C MET A 337 -2.55 -17.18 -17.69
N ALA A 338 -2.55 -18.03 -16.66
CA ALA A 338 -3.42 -19.20 -16.60
C ALA A 338 -4.91 -18.78 -16.59
N GLY A 339 -5.71 -19.30 -17.52
CA GLY A 339 -7.15 -19.00 -17.65
C GLY A 339 -7.49 -17.62 -18.22
N ILE A 340 -6.48 -16.84 -18.67
CA ILE A 340 -6.68 -15.47 -19.18
C ILE A 340 -7.53 -15.43 -20.46
N GLU A 341 -7.64 -16.54 -21.19
CA GLU A 341 -8.51 -16.69 -22.34
C GLU A 341 -9.97 -16.34 -22.04
N LYS A 342 -10.42 -16.48 -20.80
CA LYS A 342 -11.76 -16.05 -20.35
C LYS A 342 -11.97 -14.54 -20.42
N LEU A 343 -10.88 -13.75 -20.42
CA LEU A 343 -10.91 -12.29 -20.56
C LEU A 343 -10.56 -11.80 -21.97
N THR A 344 -9.81 -12.60 -22.75
CA THR A 344 -9.35 -12.23 -24.10
C THR A 344 -10.23 -12.77 -25.22
N SER A 345 -11.13 -13.73 -24.93
CA SER A 345 -12.10 -14.22 -25.89
C SER A 345 -13.07 -13.10 -26.31
N PRO A 346 -13.62 -13.13 -27.53
CA PRO A 346 -14.64 -12.16 -27.95
C PRO A 346 -15.78 -12.07 -26.95
N ARG A 347 -16.19 -10.86 -26.62
CA ARG A 347 -17.33 -10.60 -25.72
C ARG A 347 -18.64 -10.90 -26.44
N ASP A 348 -19.49 -11.70 -25.83
CA ASP A 348 -20.81 -12.07 -26.36
C ASP A 348 -21.88 -11.70 -25.32
N LEU A 349 -22.41 -10.49 -25.45
CA LEU A 349 -23.47 -9.98 -24.57
C LEU A 349 -24.78 -10.79 -24.71
N ALA A 350 -25.06 -11.35 -25.88
CA ALA A 350 -26.24 -12.17 -26.07
C ALA A 350 -26.12 -13.50 -25.29
N LYS A 351 -24.93 -14.12 -25.33
CA LYS A 351 -24.63 -15.29 -24.52
C LYS A 351 -24.71 -14.95 -23.02
N ALA A 352 -24.14 -13.84 -22.57
CA ALA A 352 -24.20 -13.42 -21.18
C ALA A 352 -25.65 -13.17 -20.71
N LYS A 353 -26.48 -12.51 -21.53
CA LYS A 353 -27.93 -12.35 -21.25
C LYS A 353 -28.62 -13.71 -21.08
N LYS A 354 -28.34 -14.66 -21.99
CA LYS A 354 -28.89 -16.01 -21.89
C LYS A 354 -28.46 -16.69 -20.58
N MET A 355 -27.17 -16.55 -20.20
CA MET A 355 -26.67 -17.10 -18.93
C MET A 355 -27.37 -16.48 -17.72
N ILE A 356 -27.69 -15.18 -17.73
CA ILE A 356 -28.45 -14.50 -16.66
C ILE A 356 -29.88 -15.07 -16.62
N ALA A 357 -30.57 -15.21 -17.77
CA ALA A 357 -31.92 -15.76 -17.83
C ALA A 357 -31.97 -17.21 -17.31
N GLU A 358 -30.93 -18.01 -17.58
CA GLU A 358 -30.81 -19.42 -17.16
C GLU A 358 -30.24 -19.58 -15.73
N SER A 359 -29.78 -18.49 -15.12
CA SER A 359 -29.16 -18.52 -13.78
C SER A 359 -30.17 -18.69 -12.64
N GLY A 360 -31.45 -18.39 -12.90
CA GLY A 360 -32.49 -18.30 -11.87
C GLY A 360 -32.61 -16.92 -11.23
N TYR A 361 -31.95 -15.91 -11.78
CA TYR A 361 -32.10 -14.50 -11.37
C TYR A 361 -33.57 -14.05 -11.53
N LYS A 362 -34.13 -13.42 -10.47
CA LYS A 362 -35.55 -13.04 -10.41
C LYS A 362 -35.78 -11.53 -10.45
N GLY A 363 -34.71 -10.74 -10.74
CA GLY A 363 -34.79 -9.30 -10.80
C GLY A 363 -34.43 -8.62 -9.46
N GLU A 364 -33.71 -9.30 -8.60
CA GLU A 364 -33.14 -8.72 -7.38
C GLU A 364 -32.24 -7.53 -7.72
N PRO A 365 -32.37 -6.39 -7.02
CA PRO A 365 -31.57 -5.22 -7.34
C PRO A 365 -30.08 -5.44 -7.00
N VAL A 366 -29.23 -5.13 -7.96
CA VAL A 366 -27.77 -5.08 -7.77
C VAL A 366 -27.41 -3.67 -7.28
N MET A 367 -27.21 -3.51 -5.99
CA MET A 367 -26.75 -2.24 -5.45
C MET A 367 -25.26 -2.06 -5.74
N ILE A 368 -24.89 -0.98 -6.43
CA ILE A 368 -23.50 -0.54 -6.62
C ILE A 368 -23.26 0.69 -5.75
N MET A 369 -22.31 0.60 -4.81
CA MET A 369 -21.82 1.77 -4.06
C MET A 369 -20.75 2.49 -4.88
N ALA A 370 -21.08 3.67 -5.41
CA ALA A 370 -20.21 4.47 -6.28
C ALA A 370 -19.63 5.66 -5.52
N PRO A 371 -18.30 5.74 -5.31
CA PRO A 371 -17.70 6.82 -4.54
C PRO A 371 -17.65 8.12 -5.37
N SER A 372 -18.22 9.21 -4.85
CA SER A 372 -18.29 10.51 -5.54
C SER A 372 -16.99 11.32 -5.52
N ASP A 373 -16.11 11.01 -4.58
CA ASP A 373 -14.84 11.71 -4.30
C ASP A 373 -13.59 10.94 -4.78
N GLN A 374 -13.80 9.84 -5.55
CA GLN A 374 -12.74 9.02 -6.15
C GLN A 374 -12.97 8.89 -7.66
N PRO A 375 -12.50 9.86 -8.49
CA PRO A 375 -12.89 9.95 -9.91
C PRO A 375 -12.74 8.65 -10.71
N ALA A 376 -11.61 7.95 -10.59
CA ALA A 376 -11.37 6.69 -11.28
C ALA A 376 -12.40 5.60 -10.89
N LEU A 377 -12.72 5.50 -9.60
CA LEU A 377 -13.68 4.51 -9.11
C LEU A 377 -15.11 4.88 -9.52
N THR A 378 -15.44 6.19 -9.56
CA THR A 378 -16.72 6.70 -10.04
C THR A 378 -16.94 6.33 -11.50
N GLN A 379 -15.97 6.62 -12.37
CA GLN A 379 -16.01 6.31 -13.80
C GLN A 379 -16.18 4.82 -14.05
N MET A 380 -15.37 3.99 -13.39
CA MET A 380 -15.48 2.53 -13.50
C MET A 380 -16.82 1.99 -12.97
N SER A 381 -17.40 2.62 -11.92
CA SER A 381 -18.71 2.22 -11.40
C SER A 381 -19.83 2.50 -12.40
N GLN A 382 -19.71 3.55 -13.22
CA GLN A 382 -20.64 3.82 -14.32
C GLN A 382 -20.53 2.74 -15.42
N VAL A 383 -19.30 2.39 -15.84
CA VAL A 383 -19.08 1.30 -16.80
C VAL A 383 -19.65 -0.03 -16.28
N ALA A 384 -19.46 -0.30 -14.98
CA ALA A 384 -20.03 -1.52 -14.37
C ALA A 384 -21.56 -1.52 -14.37
N ARG A 385 -22.19 -0.37 -14.11
CA ARG A 385 -23.63 -0.19 -14.22
C ARG A 385 -24.11 -0.54 -15.64
N GLU A 386 -23.51 0.08 -16.66
CA GLU A 386 -23.86 -0.13 -18.06
C GLU A 386 -23.68 -1.62 -18.45
N LEU A 387 -22.56 -2.26 -18.04
CA LEU A 387 -22.33 -3.68 -18.25
C LEU A 387 -23.44 -4.53 -17.65
N PHE A 388 -23.79 -4.31 -16.38
CA PHE A 388 -24.81 -5.09 -15.68
C PHE A 388 -26.20 -4.92 -16.30
N GLU A 389 -26.59 -3.69 -16.60
CA GLU A 389 -27.86 -3.39 -17.29
C GLU A 389 -27.90 -4.02 -18.70
N SER A 390 -26.76 -4.00 -19.43
CA SER A 390 -26.65 -4.57 -20.78
C SER A 390 -26.89 -6.07 -20.84
N ILE A 391 -26.61 -6.81 -19.77
CA ILE A 391 -26.83 -8.25 -19.67
C ILE A 391 -28.13 -8.63 -18.95
N GLY A 392 -28.95 -7.64 -18.57
CA GLY A 392 -30.28 -7.84 -18.01
C GLY A 392 -30.36 -7.86 -16.48
N LEU A 393 -29.33 -7.41 -15.77
CA LEU A 393 -29.37 -7.20 -14.32
C LEU A 393 -30.04 -5.84 -14.01
N LYS A 394 -30.81 -5.78 -12.93
CA LYS A 394 -31.44 -4.55 -12.45
C LYS A 394 -30.49 -3.84 -11.50
N VAL A 395 -29.98 -2.67 -11.85
CA VAL A 395 -29.00 -1.93 -11.06
C VAL A 395 -29.67 -0.88 -10.17
N ASP A 396 -29.28 -0.85 -8.90
CA ASP A 396 -29.50 0.23 -7.93
C ASP A 396 -28.17 0.97 -7.73
N TYR A 397 -28.00 2.11 -8.41
CA TYR A 397 -26.74 2.86 -8.40
C TYR A 397 -26.75 3.93 -7.31
N GLN A 398 -26.03 3.71 -6.22
CA GLN A 398 -25.99 4.60 -5.08
C GLN A 398 -24.67 5.37 -5.00
N VAL A 399 -24.76 6.69 -5.13
CA VAL A 399 -23.62 7.61 -5.02
C VAL A 399 -23.42 8.01 -3.57
N MET A 400 -22.18 7.89 -3.07
CA MET A 400 -21.78 8.26 -1.71
C MET A 400 -20.29 8.60 -1.68
N ASP A 401 -19.80 9.25 -0.62
CA ASP A 401 -18.37 9.46 -0.45
C ASP A 401 -17.64 8.15 -0.09
N TRP A 402 -16.31 8.11 -0.31
CA TRP A 402 -15.50 6.92 -0.06
C TRP A 402 -15.52 6.49 1.43
N GLY A 403 -15.57 7.44 2.36
CA GLY A 403 -15.67 7.14 3.80
C GLY A 403 -16.95 6.36 4.11
N SER A 404 -18.07 6.74 3.49
CA SER A 404 -19.35 6.04 3.58
C SER A 404 -19.27 4.64 2.97
N VAL A 405 -18.61 4.45 1.82
CA VAL A 405 -18.35 3.11 1.25
C VAL A 405 -17.54 2.27 2.24
N VAL A 406 -16.45 2.80 2.80
CA VAL A 406 -15.60 2.08 3.76
C VAL A 406 -16.36 1.69 5.02
N THR A 407 -17.24 2.55 5.51
CA THR A 407 -18.08 2.27 6.68
C THR A 407 -19.14 1.21 6.37
N ARG A 408 -19.79 1.30 5.19
CA ARG A 408 -20.88 0.38 4.83
C ARG A 408 -20.37 -1.00 4.41
N ARG A 409 -19.22 -1.10 3.77
CA ARG A 409 -18.68 -2.38 3.26
C ARG A 409 -18.46 -3.47 4.31
N VAL A 410 -18.40 -3.13 5.59
CA VAL A 410 -18.24 -4.10 6.69
C VAL A 410 -19.56 -4.78 7.07
N ASN A 411 -20.71 -4.22 6.63
CA ASN A 411 -22.04 -4.72 6.98
C ASN A 411 -22.35 -6.00 6.19
N GLN A 412 -22.60 -7.10 6.92
CA GLN A 412 -22.91 -8.43 6.39
C GLN A 412 -24.42 -8.70 6.29
N ASN A 413 -25.25 -7.72 6.56
CA ASN A 413 -26.70 -7.87 6.53
C ASN A 413 -27.26 -7.84 5.09
N PRO A 414 -28.53 -8.21 4.90
CA PRO A 414 -29.25 -7.98 3.64
C PRO A 414 -29.35 -6.51 3.25
N LEU A 415 -29.68 -6.23 1.98
CA LEU A 415 -29.74 -4.87 1.43
C LEU A 415 -30.70 -3.95 2.22
N ASP A 416 -31.86 -4.46 2.61
CA ASP A 416 -32.91 -3.76 3.38
C ASP A 416 -32.50 -3.46 4.84
N GLN A 417 -31.40 -4.05 5.31
CA GLN A 417 -30.83 -3.84 6.64
C GLN A 417 -29.45 -3.13 6.58
N GLY A 418 -29.24 -2.32 5.53
CA GLY A 418 -28.03 -1.55 5.33
C GLY A 418 -26.87 -2.31 4.68
N GLY A 419 -27.11 -3.52 4.20
CA GLY A 419 -26.13 -4.27 3.39
C GLY A 419 -25.84 -3.61 2.05
N TRP A 420 -25.10 -4.29 1.19
CA TRP A 420 -24.65 -3.79 -0.11
C TRP A 420 -24.50 -4.94 -1.12
N GLY A 421 -24.41 -4.61 -2.41
CA GLY A 421 -24.23 -5.58 -3.48
C GLY A 421 -22.80 -5.61 -4.02
N ALA A 422 -22.31 -4.47 -4.52
CA ALA A 422 -20.98 -4.36 -5.11
C ALA A 422 -20.34 -2.99 -4.86
N PHE A 423 -19.01 -2.94 -4.89
CA PHE A 423 -18.24 -1.69 -4.95
C PHE A 423 -16.89 -1.93 -5.62
N ILE A 424 -16.30 -0.88 -6.21
CA ILE A 424 -14.97 -0.95 -6.81
C ILE A 424 -13.93 -0.42 -5.83
N THR A 425 -12.77 -1.06 -5.81
CA THR A 425 -11.61 -0.66 -5.00
C THR A 425 -10.31 -1.02 -5.72
N VAL A 426 -9.19 -0.74 -5.08
CA VAL A 426 -7.85 -0.90 -5.65
C VAL A 426 -6.97 -1.80 -4.80
N MET A 427 -5.97 -2.41 -5.43
CA MET A 427 -4.97 -3.24 -4.80
C MET A 427 -3.59 -2.95 -5.38
N SER A 428 -2.61 -2.67 -4.52
CA SER A 428 -1.23 -2.41 -4.97
C SER A 428 -0.57 -3.68 -5.54
N PRO A 429 0.50 -3.54 -6.33
CA PRO A 429 1.29 -4.68 -6.78
C PRO A 429 1.76 -5.58 -5.64
N LEU A 430 2.21 -5.00 -4.52
CA LEU A 430 2.67 -5.75 -3.36
C LEU A 430 1.55 -6.56 -2.68
N THR A 431 0.35 -5.99 -2.58
CA THR A 431 -0.81 -6.71 -2.01
C THR A 431 -1.38 -7.76 -2.95
N SER A 432 -1.17 -7.63 -4.26
CA SER A 432 -1.48 -8.64 -5.28
C SER A 432 -0.26 -9.45 -5.71
N ALA A 433 0.75 -9.58 -4.85
CA ALA A 433 2.00 -10.27 -5.19
C ALA A 433 1.86 -11.79 -5.26
N ASN A 434 0.99 -12.38 -4.44
CA ASN A 434 0.88 -13.83 -4.30
C ASN A 434 -0.45 -14.24 -3.65
N PRO A 435 -0.82 -15.54 -3.69
CA PRO A 435 -2.05 -16.04 -3.07
C PRO A 435 -2.19 -15.75 -1.57
N GLY A 436 -1.08 -15.71 -0.84
CA GLY A 436 -1.06 -15.44 0.59
C GLY A 436 -1.41 -14.01 0.94
N SER A 437 -0.93 -13.03 0.14
CA SER A 437 -1.12 -11.59 0.39
C SER A 437 -2.48 -11.05 -0.06
N MET A 438 -3.17 -11.74 -0.96
CA MET A 438 -4.43 -11.30 -1.57
C MET A 438 -5.63 -11.62 -0.68
N LEU A 439 -6.09 -10.64 0.11
CA LEU A 439 -7.23 -10.83 1.03
C LEU A 439 -8.54 -11.14 0.33
N SER A 440 -8.77 -10.54 -0.83
CA SER A 440 -9.97 -10.74 -1.64
C SER A 440 -10.12 -12.16 -2.21
N LEU A 441 -9.04 -12.96 -2.19
CA LEU A 441 -9.06 -14.38 -2.55
C LEU A 441 -9.49 -15.31 -1.40
N ARG A 442 -9.65 -14.79 -0.17
CA ARG A 442 -10.05 -15.64 0.96
C ARG A 442 -11.42 -16.25 0.74
N GLY A 443 -11.45 -17.57 0.60
CA GLY A 443 -12.68 -18.37 0.39
C GLY A 443 -13.35 -18.86 1.67
N ASN A 444 -13.13 -18.19 2.82
CA ASN A 444 -13.60 -18.62 4.14
C ASN A 444 -14.91 -17.95 4.61
N GLY A 445 -15.73 -17.47 3.67
CA GLY A 445 -17.06 -16.91 3.91
C GLY A 445 -17.03 -15.72 4.86
N ARG A 446 -17.99 -15.64 5.79
CA ARG A 446 -18.16 -14.51 6.74
C ARG A 446 -16.93 -14.16 7.57
N LYS A 447 -15.94 -15.03 7.67
CA LYS A 447 -14.66 -14.79 8.34
C LYS A 447 -13.60 -14.19 7.40
N GLY A 448 -13.91 -14.09 6.10
CA GLY A 448 -13.04 -13.53 5.07
C GLY A 448 -13.07 -12.01 5.02
N TRP A 449 -12.34 -11.48 4.05
CA TRP A 449 -12.40 -10.08 3.68
C TRP A 449 -13.72 -9.75 2.97
N TYR A 450 -14.05 -8.49 2.79
CA TYR A 450 -15.31 -8.00 2.21
C TYR A 450 -15.68 -8.74 0.92
N GLY A 451 -16.97 -8.94 0.71
CA GLY A 451 -17.51 -9.80 -0.34
C GLY A 451 -17.75 -11.24 0.13
N TRP A 452 -16.98 -11.73 1.09
CA TRP A 452 -17.18 -12.99 1.82
C TRP A 452 -17.42 -14.22 0.95
N PRO A 453 -16.61 -14.45 -0.10
CA PRO A 453 -16.77 -15.64 -0.93
C PRO A 453 -16.51 -16.91 -0.11
N THR A 454 -17.23 -17.98 -0.44
CA THR A 454 -16.97 -19.33 0.08
C THR A 454 -16.43 -20.19 -1.05
N ASP A 455 -15.15 -20.57 -0.94
CA ASP A 455 -14.45 -21.41 -1.91
C ASP A 455 -13.39 -22.27 -1.21
N PRO A 456 -13.76 -23.49 -0.79
CA PRO A 456 -12.82 -24.40 -0.13
C PRO A 456 -11.60 -24.72 -0.98
N ARG A 457 -11.75 -24.81 -2.33
CA ARG A 457 -10.62 -25.11 -3.22
C ARG A 457 -9.60 -23.98 -3.25
N ILE A 458 -10.04 -22.74 -3.23
CA ILE A 458 -9.11 -21.57 -3.10
C ILE A 458 -8.35 -21.64 -1.78
N GLU A 459 -8.99 -21.98 -0.66
CA GLU A 459 -8.29 -22.12 0.63
C GLU A 459 -7.29 -23.29 0.61
N GLU A 460 -7.63 -24.44 0.04
CA GLU A 460 -6.69 -25.56 -0.16
C GLU A 460 -5.48 -25.16 -1.01
N LEU A 461 -5.69 -24.46 -2.12
CA LEU A 461 -4.62 -23.97 -2.99
C LEU A 461 -3.74 -22.93 -2.26
N ARG A 462 -4.33 -22.06 -1.45
CA ARG A 462 -3.59 -21.13 -0.62
C ARG A 462 -2.72 -21.85 0.40
N GLU A 463 -3.24 -22.91 1.06
CA GLU A 463 -2.44 -23.79 1.93
C GLU A 463 -1.25 -24.39 1.17
N ALA A 464 -1.52 -25.00 0.01
CA ALA A 464 -0.49 -25.59 -0.84
C ALA A 464 0.59 -24.57 -1.26
N TRP A 465 0.19 -23.32 -1.51
CA TRP A 465 1.14 -22.26 -1.83
C TRP A 465 2.07 -21.92 -0.66
N PHE A 466 1.54 -21.85 0.59
CA PHE A 466 2.34 -21.61 1.77
C PHE A 466 3.32 -22.76 2.05
N ASP A 467 2.92 -24.01 1.75
CA ASP A 467 3.70 -25.21 1.95
C ASP A 467 4.68 -25.52 0.80
N ALA A 468 4.56 -24.81 -0.34
CA ALA A 468 5.40 -25.02 -1.50
C ALA A 468 6.88 -24.75 -1.17
N PRO A 469 7.81 -25.70 -1.47
CA PRO A 469 9.19 -25.66 -0.98
C PRO A 469 10.03 -24.56 -1.63
N ASP A 470 9.67 -24.12 -2.84
CA ASP A 470 10.43 -23.16 -3.63
C ASP A 470 9.53 -22.31 -4.54
N VAL A 471 10.12 -21.30 -5.15
CA VAL A 471 9.42 -20.36 -6.04
C VAL A 471 8.81 -21.06 -7.27
N ALA A 472 9.43 -22.12 -7.77
CA ALA A 472 8.92 -22.84 -8.96
C ALA A 472 7.63 -23.60 -8.61
N ALA A 473 7.60 -24.27 -7.46
CA ALA A 473 6.40 -24.93 -6.93
C ALA A 473 5.30 -23.90 -6.60
N GLN A 474 5.65 -22.76 -6.01
CA GLN A 474 4.74 -21.67 -5.72
C GLN A 474 4.08 -21.10 -6.99
N LYS A 475 4.83 -20.94 -8.08
CA LYS A 475 4.30 -20.49 -9.38
C LYS A 475 3.25 -21.45 -9.92
N LYS A 476 3.49 -22.76 -9.86
CA LYS A 476 2.50 -23.78 -10.31
C LYS A 476 1.21 -23.68 -9.53
N VAL A 477 1.30 -23.54 -8.21
CA VAL A 477 0.11 -23.36 -7.37
C VAL A 477 -0.59 -22.03 -7.67
N ALA A 478 0.14 -20.96 -7.92
CA ALA A 478 -0.45 -19.66 -8.28
C ALA A 478 -1.20 -19.72 -9.63
N GLU A 479 -0.75 -20.53 -10.59
CA GLU A 479 -1.49 -20.79 -11.83
C GLU A 479 -2.82 -21.51 -11.55
N GLU A 480 -2.82 -22.50 -10.67
CA GLU A 480 -4.06 -23.20 -10.27
C GLU A 480 -5.00 -22.26 -9.50
N VAL A 481 -4.49 -21.40 -8.64
CA VAL A 481 -5.28 -20.36 -7.96
C VAL A 481 -5.95 -19.44 -8.99
N GLN A 482 -5.23 -18.99 -10.02
CA GLN A 482 -5.79 -18.12 -11.02
C GLN A 482 -6.83 -18.84 -11.90
N ARG A 483 -6.65 -20.12 -12.24
CA ARG A 483 -7.69 -20.93 -12.92
C ARG A 483 -8.95 -21.06 -12.06
N GLN A 484 -8.80 -21.41 -10.77
CA GLN A 484 -9.91 -21.51 -9.84
C GLN A 484 -10.65 -20.18 -9.64
N TYR A 485 -9.94 -19.07 -9.61
CA TYR A 485 -10.52 -17.73 -9.58
C TYR A 485 -11.47 -17.51 -10.77
N PHE A 486 -11.09 -17.88 -11.99
CA PHE A 486 -11.93 -17.75 -13.16
C PHE A 486 -13.13 -18.71 -13.15
N GLU A 487 -13.07 -19.82 -12.42
CA GLU A 487 -14.23 -20.72 -12.26
C GLU A 487 -15.24 -20.16 -11.26
N THR A 488 -14.80 -19.63 -10.12
CA THR A 488 -15.69 -19.24 -9.02
C THR A 488 -16.00 -17.76 -8.94
N VAL A 489 -15.18 -16.91 -9.57
CA VAL A 489 -15.37 -15.46 -9.70
C VAL A 489 -15.65 -14.81 -8.33
N PRO A 490 -14.71 -14.88 -7.37
CA PRO A 490 -14.89 -14.29 -6.04
C PRO A 490 -15.00 -12.76 -6.07
N PHE A 491 -14.43 -12.13 -7.10
CA PHE A 491 -14.51 -10.72 -7.44
C PHE A 491 -14.23 -10.54 -8.93
N LEU A 492 -14.39 -9.35 -9.49
CA LEU A 492 -14.06 -9.06 -10.89
C LEU A 492 -12.76 -8.24 -10.95
N ALA A 493 -11.70 -8.78 -11.55
CA ALA A 493 -10.51 -8.03 -11.94
C ALA A 493 -10.87 -7.16 -13.16
N LEU A 494 -11.10 -5.87 -12.95
CA LEU A 494 -11.60 -4.97 -13.98
C LEU A 494 -10.51 -4.53 -14.95
N CYS A 495 -9.38 -4.12 -14.41
CA CYS A 495 -8.18 -3.77 -15.16
C CYS A 495 -6.99 -3.59 -14.21
N ARG A 496 -5.81 -3.40 -14.77
CA ARG A 496 -4.64 -2.91 -14.03
C ARG A 496 -4.14 -1.65 -14.74
N MET A 497 -3.75 -0.66 -13.96
CA MET A 497 -3.23 0.59 -14.50
C MET A 497 -2.08 1.13 -13.67
N GLN A 498 -1.15 1.75 -14.35
CA GLN A 498 -0.07 2.49 -13.71
C GLN A 498 -0.59 3.84 -13.21
N GLN A 499 -0.14 4.24 -12.03
CA GLN A 499 -0.48 5.52 -11.43
C GLN A 499 0.78 6.37 -11.30
N PRO A 500 0.99 7.34 -12.21
CA PRO A 500 2.10 8.28 -12.08
C PRO A 500 1.91 9.20 -10.88
N MET A 501 3.01 9.56 -10.25
CA MET A 501 3.09 10.64 -9.28
C MET A 501 3.66 11.88 -9.98
N ALA A 502 3.36 13.08 -9.48
CA ALA A 502 3.85 14.33 -10.03
C ALA A 502 4.77 15.06 -9.05
N PHE A 503 5.86 15.62 -9.55
CA PHE A 503 6.94 16.20 -8.77
C PHE A 503 7.40 17.54 -9.35
N ARG A 504 7.88 18.44 -8.49
CA ARG A 504 8.74 19.54 -8.89
C ARG A 504 10.05 18.99 -9.43
N SER A 505 10.62 19.64 -10.45
CA SER A 505 11.84 19.16 -11.12
C SER A 505 13.11 19.26 -10.26
N ASP A 506 13.06 20.04 -9.17
CA ASP A 506 14.12 20.11 -8.15
C ASP A 506 14.03 18.97 -7.10
N ILE A 507 12.98 18.14 -7.12
CA ILE A 507 12.89 16.93 -6.32
C ILE A 507 13.54 15.78 -7.08
N LYS A 508 14.59 15.21 -6.50
CA LYS A 508 15.46 14.19 -7.12
C LYS A 508 15.51 12.92 -6.29
N ASP A 509 15.99 11.86 -6.90
CA ASP A 509 16.30 10.56 -6.29
C ASP A 509 15.12 9.91 -5.56
N VAL A 510 13.90 10.16 -6.06
CA VAL A 510 12.70 9.52 -5.54
C VAL A 510 12.77 8.01 -5.80
N VAL A 511 12.77 7.23 -4.73
CA VAL A 511 12.87 5.77 -4.77
C VAL A 511 11.57 5.18 -5.32
N ALA A 512 11.69 4.33 -6.34
CA ALA A 512 10.55 3.61 -6.90
C ALA A 512 10.03 2.58 -5.89
N ALA A 513 8.74 2.67 -5.55
CA ALA A 513 8.07 1.76 -4.62
C ALA A 513 6.55 1.80 -4.83
N SER A 514 5.83 0.78 -4.32
CA SER A 514 4.36 0.73 -4.38
C SER A 514 3.66 1.81 -3.54
N PHE A 515 4.37 2.38 -2.56
CA PHE A 515 3.90 3.47 -1.70
C PHE A 515 4.95 4.59 -1.69
N PRO A 516 4.57 5.86 -1.49
CA PRO A 516 5.53 6.94 -1.30
C PRO A 516 6.50 6.65 -0.18
N VAL A 517 7.80 6.77 -0.47
CA VAL A 517 8.87 6.70 0.52
C VAL A 517 9.67 8.00 0.49
N PHE A 518 10.01 8.51 1.66
CA PHE A 518 10.58 9.86 1.81
C PHE A 518 12.08 9.86 2.11
N TRP A 519 12.69 8.67 2.21
CA TRP A 519 14.15 8.51 2.22
C TRP A 519 14.73 8.47 0.81
N GLY A 520 15.99 8.81 0.67
CA GLY A 520 16.66 8.96 -0.62
C GLY A 520 16.33 10.27 -1.34
N VAL A 521 15.13 10.80 -1.14
CA VAL A 521 14.63 12.02 -1.80
C VAL A 521 15.46 13.22 -1.39
N ARG A 522 15.89 14.05 -2.35
CA ARG A 522 16.63 15.29 -2.09
C ARG A 522 16.18 16.42 -3.00
N ARG A 523 16.52 17.65 -2.63
CA ARG A 523 16.39 18.82 -3.48
C ARG A 523 17.71 19.07 -4.21
N GLY A 524 17.69 19.29 -5.52
CA GLY A 524 18.89 19.51 -6.34
C GLY A 524 18.65 20.33 -7.57
#